data_8d37d0e86ad0e0f77f98c8b4cbd629f4
#
_entry.id   8d37d0e86ad0e0f77f98c8b4cbd629f4
#
_cell.length_a   1.000
_cell.length_b   1.000
_cell.length_c   1.000
_cell.angle_alpha   90.00
_cell.angle_beta   90.00
_cell.angle_gamma   90.00
#
_symmetry.space_group_name_H-M   'P 1'
#
loop_
_entity.id
_entity.type
_entity.pdbx_description
1 polymer ?
#
loop_
_entity_poly.entity_id
_entity_poly.type
_entity_poly.pdbx_seq_one_letter_code
_entity_poly.pdbx_strand_id
1 'polypeptide(L)'
;MKPARRILAVLLRAALLLGSLCACTSTAGTDADTDTNTENSVAQQLYDTPVAAPDLTNAATITLSGTDDVTITDGGVYVLTGTLTDGRVLVNAPDADVTLVLQDADITCSDSSALYIYKAASVLLYLPDGTASTLTDGSSYDYSDGVSSAAD
;
A
#
# COMPACT_ATOMS: atom_id res chain seq x y z
N MET A 1 -4.32 35.74 39.71
CA MET A 1 -5.75 35.59 40.04
C MET A 1 -6.32 34.46 39.18
N LYS A 2 -6.65 33.32 39.78
CA LYS A 2 -7.48 32.25 39.21
C LYS A 2 -8.94 32.61 39.42
N PRO A 3 -9.87 32.17 38.55
CA PRO A 3 -10.78 31.10 38.94
C PRO A 3 -11.03 30.10 37.82
N ALA A 4 -11.08 28.87 38.10
CA ALA A 4 -12.12 27.99 38.70
C ALA A 4 -13.03 27.32 37.65
N ARG A 5 -12.79 26.04 37.49
CA ARG A 5 -13.68 24.87 37.39
C ARG A 5 -15.15 25.10 37.09
N ARG A 6 -15.66 24.38 36.09
CA ARG A 6 -16.97 23.71 36.18
C ARG A 6 -16.94 22.33 35.50
N ILE A 7 -16.91 21.34 36.36
CA ILE A 7 -17.26 19.95 36.08
C ILE A 7 -18.78 19.91 35.96
N LEU A 8 -19.30 19.34 34.88
CA LEU A 8 -20.72 18.98 34.84
C LEU A 8 -20.81 17.49 34.47
N ALA A 9 -21.04 16.71 35.49
CA ALA A 9 -21.46 15.31 35.41
C ALA A 9 -22.95 15.27 35.07
N VAL A 10 -23.34 14.46 34.10
CA VAL A 10 -24.75 14.10 33.88
C VAL A 10 -24.86 12.61 33.71
N LEU A 11 -25.34 12.01 34.74
CA LEU A 11 -26.07 10.80 35.05
C LEU A 11 -26.68 10.00 33.90
N LEU A 12 -26.27 8.78 33.91
CA LEU A 12 -26.95 7.46 33.78
C LEU A 12 -28.49 7.50 33.70
N ARG A 13 -29.02 6.99 32.60
CA ARG A 13 -30.36 6.36 32.62
C ARG A 13 -30.33 5.02 31.91
N ALA A 14 -30.36 4.00 32.73
CA ALA A 14 -30.73 2.66 32.34
C ALA A 14 -32.23 2.63 32.02
N ALA A 15 -32.62 2.05 30.91
CA ALA A 15 -33.99 1.59 30.65
C ALA A 15 -33.94 0.15 30.19
N LEU A 16 -34.33 -0.70 31.11
CA LEU A 16 -34.61 -2.12 30.92
C LEU A 16 -35.97 -2.24 30.25
N LEU A 17 -36.07 -2.91 29.10
CA LEU A 17 -37.34 -3.40 28.60
C LEU A 17 -37.15 -4.87 28.20
N LEU A 18 -37.74 -5.71 29.03
CA LEU A 18 -38.04 -7.12 28.75
C LEU A 18 -39.20 -7.22 27.75
N GLY A 19 -39.15 -8.22 26.93
CA GLY A 19 -40.31 -8.75 26.20
C GLY A 19 -39.95 -9.15 24.80
N SER A 20 -39.95 -10.32 24.35
CA SER A 20 -40.97 -11.36 24.25
C SER A 20 -40.37 -12.50 23.44
N LEU A 21 -40.44 -13.71 23.96
CA LEU A 21 -40.22 -14.96 23.23
C LEU A 21 -41.23 -15.08 22.09
N CYS A 22 -40.75 -15.32 20.88
CA CYS A 22 -41.55 -16.00 19.86
C CYS A 22 -40.75 -17.19 19.36
N ALA A 23 -41.08 -18.36 19.85
CA ALA A 23 -40.61 -19.63 19.36
C ALA A 23 -41.38 -19.95 18.08
N CYS A 24 -40.67 -20.10 16.96
CA CYS A 24 -41.18 -20.85 15.82
C CYS A 24 -40.20 -21.95 15.48
N THR A 25 -40.58 -23.17 15.85
CA THR A 25 -40.03 -24.42 15.36
C THR A 25 -40.43 -24.60 13.88
N SER A 26 -39.48 -24.82 13.01
CA SER A 26 -39.65 -25.48 11.71
C SER A 26 -38.36 -26.13 11.28
N THR A 27 -38.28 -27.40 11.49
CA THR A 27 -37.85 -28.56 10.71
C THR A 27 -36.96 -28.35 9.50
N ALA A 28 -35.77 -28.99 9.59
CA ALA A 28 -34.95 -29.65 8.57
C ALA A 28 -34.80 -29.00 7.21
N GLY A 29 -33.56 -28.63 6.93
CA GLY A 29 -32.99 -28.41 5.61
C GLY A 29 -31.49 -28.34 5.79
N THR A 30 -30.87 -29.41 5.43
CA THR A 30 -29.45 -29.74 5.31
C THR A 30 -28.67 -28.68 4.53
N ASP A 31 -27.38 -28.55 4.87
CA ASP A 31 -26.34 -27.85 4.17
C ASP A 31 -26.31 -26.31 4.41
N ALA A 32 -25.84 -25.94 5.59
CA ALA A 32 -25.22 -24.66 5.80
C ALA A 32 -23.68 -24.86 5.66
N ASP A 33 -23.18 -24.64 4.45
CA ASP A 33 -21.81 -24.19 4.28
C ASP A 33 -21.69 -22.87 5.07
N THR A 34 -21.27 -23.02 6.31
CA THR A 34 -20.79 -21.88 7.11
C THR A 34 -19.35 -21.62 6.67
N ASP A 35 -19.18 -21.19 5.42
CA ASP A 35 -18.00 -20.48 5.00
C ASP A 35 -18.07 -19.10 5.64
N THR A 36 -17.67 -19.06 6.90
CA THR A 36 -17.48 -17.82 7.63
C THR A 36 -16.33 -17.10 6.96
N ASN A 37 -16.69 -16.19 6.12
CA ASN A 37 -15.89 -15.23 5.38
C ASN A 37 -15.00 -14.37 6.32
N THR A 38 -14.16 -15.04 7.11
CA THR A 38 -13.19 -14.41 8.01
C THR A 38 -12.03 -13.83 7.21
N GLU A 39 -11.76 -14.38 6.03
CA GLU A 39 -10.70 -13.89 5.15
C GLU A 39 -11.02 -12.53 4.53
N ASN A 40 -12.30 -12.25 4.25
CA ASN A 40 -12.73 -10.94 3.75
C ASN A 40 -12.60 -9.82 4.78
N SER A 41 -12.70 -10.12 6.06
CA SER A 41 -12.63 -9.09 7.10
C SER A 41 -11.19 -8.61 7.33
N VAL A 42 -10.20 -9.49 7.20
CA VAL A 42 -8.77 -9.13 7.33
C VAL A 42 -8.31 -8.35 6.10
N ALA A 43 -8.71 -8.77 4.90
CA ALA A 43 -8.43 -8.03 3.67
C ALA A 43 -9.09 -6.65 3.69
N GLN A 44 -10.36 -6.55 4.11
CA GLN A 44 -11.06 -5.28 4.23
C GLN A 44 -10.36 -4.33 5.21
N GLN A 45 -9.90 -4.84 6.37
CA GLN A 45 -9.17 -4.04 7.35
C GLN A 45 -7.81 -3.53 6.84
N LEU A 46 -7.14 -4.28 5.97
CA LEU A 46 -5.90 -3.80 5.33
C LEU A 46 -6.15 -2.61 4.40
N TYR A 47 -7.28 -2.61 3.67
CA TYR A 47 -7.64 -1.51 2.77
C TYR A 47 -8.21 -0.28 3.51
N ASP A 48 -8.83 -0.49 4.67
CA ASP A 48 -9.46 0.57 5.46
C ASP A 48 -8.48 1.31 6.39
N THR A 49 -7.23 0.85 6.51
CA THR A 49 -6.21 1.55 7.27
C THR A 49 -5.46 2.51 6.35
N PRO A 50 -5.67 3.83 6.44
CA PRO A 50 -4.93 4.77 5.63
C PRO A 50 -3.43 4.65 5.92
N VAL A 51 -2.65 4.38 4.90
CA VAL A 51 -1.20 4.47 5.01
C VAL A 51 -0.84 5.94 5.20
N ALA A 52 -0.19 6.27 6.31
CA ALA A 52 0.25 7.65 6.54
C ALA A 52 1.21 8.09 5.42
N ALA A 53 1.04 9.34 4.97
CA ALA A 53 1.97 9.90 4.00
C ALA A 53 3.40 9.89 4.54
N PRO A 54 4.39 9.50 3.74
CA PRO A 54 5.78 9.50 4.18
C PRO A 54 6.29 10.91 4.46
N ASP A 55 7.24 11.04 5.39
CA ASP A 55 7.94 12.30 5.63
C ASP A 55 8.90 12.59 4.47
N LEU A 56 8.66 13.67 3.74
CA LEU A 56 9.46 14.08 2.59
C LEU A 56 10.58 15.07 2.93
N THR A 57 10.80 15.40 4.21
CA THR A 57 11.77 16.44 4.64
C THR A 57 13.19 16.14 4.14
N ASN A 58 13.58 14.86 4.09
CA ASN A 58 14.88 14.40 3.63
C ASN A 58 14.78 13.51 2.37
N ALA A 59 13.70 13.61 1.62
CA ALA A 59 13.51 12.82 0.42
C ALA A 59 14.46 13.26 -0.70
N ALA A 60 15.07 12.28 -1.36
CA ALA A 60 15.84 12.52 -2.58
C ALA A 60 14.87 12.56 -3.78
N THR A 61 14.95 13.60 -4.60
CA THR A 61 14.16 13.67 -5.83
C THR A 61 14.96 13.10 -6.98
N ILE A 62 14.38 12.14 -7.70
CA ILE A 62 14.92 11.57 -8.92
C ILE A 62 14.03 12.01 -10.08
N THR A 63 14.58 12.82 -10.98
CA THR A 63 13.90 13.20 -12.20
C THR A 63 14.17 12.17 -13.28
N LEU A 64 13.15 11.43 -13.64
CA LEU A 64 13.19 10.40 -14.67
C LEU A 64 13.27 11.06 -16.06
N SER A 65 14.18 10.59 -16.90
CA SER A 65 14.29 11.08 -18.28
C SER A 65 15.07 10.11 -19.16
N GLY A 66 14.66 10.02 -20.43
CA GLY A 66 15.36 9.18 -21.42
C GLY A 66 15.09 7.69 -21.28
N THR A 67 16.14 6.89 -21.51
CA THR A 67 16.05 5.42 -21.61
C THR A 67 17.02 4.69 -20.66
N ASP A 68 17.76 5.42 -19.83
CA ASP A 68 18.71 4.80 -18.91
C ASP A 68 18.03 4.30 -17.64
N ASP A 69 18.41 3.10 -17.21
CA ASP A 69 17.92 2.53 -15.96
C ASP A 69 18.32 3.39 -14.74
N VAL A 70 17.42 3.51 -13.81
CA VAL A 70 17.64 4.16 -12.51
C VAL A 70 17.83 3.09 -11.45
N THR A 71 19.00 3.07 -10.80
CA THR A 71 19.28 2.12 -9.72
C THR A 71 19.31 2.83 -8.36
N ILE A 72 18.53 2.31 -7.41
CA ILE A 72 18.50 2.74 -6.01
C ILE A 72 19.24 1.68 -5.18
N THR A 73 20.34 2.08 -4.55
CA THR A 73 21.23 1.18 -3.77
C THR A 73 21.19 1.40 -2.28
N ASP A 74 20.60 2.49 -1.83
CA ASP A 74 20.58 2.89 -0.42
C ASP A 74 19.14 3.00 0.08
N GLY A 75 18.97 2.85 1.40
CA GLY A 75 17.69 3.10 2.06
C GLY A 75 17.34 4.58 2.08
N GLY A 76 16.05 4.88 2.14
CA GLY A 76 15.58 6.26 2.20
C GLY A 76 14.27 6.49 1.50
N VAL A 77 13.91 7.78 1.39
CA VAL A 77 12.70 8.23 0.69
C VAL A 77 13.09 8.88 -0.63
N TYR A 78 12.53 8.38 -1.71
CA TYR A 78 12.80 8.83 -3.07
C TYR A 78 11.51 9.29 -3.74
N VAL A 79 11.50 10.53 -4.20
CA VAL A 79 10.41 11.08 -5.02
C VAL A 79 10.80 10.91 -6.49
N LEU A 80 10.03 10.10 -7.20
CA LEU A 80 10.20 9.85 -8.63
C LEU A 80 9.23 10.75 -9.39
N THR A 81 9.74 11.49 -10.37
CA THR A 81 8.94 12.37 -11.23
C THR A 81 9.50 12.41 -12.65
N GLY A 82 8.65 12.63 -13.65
CA GLY A 82 9.07 12.66 -15.05
C GLY A 82 8.87 11.35 -15.78
N THR A 83 9.59 11.13 -16.90
CA THR A 83 9.30 10.01 -17.81
C THR A 83 10.55 9.25 -18.21
N LEU A 84 10.56 7.93 -17.96
CA LEU A 84 11.43 6.96 -18.64
C LEU A 84 10.67 6.38 -19.84
N THR A 85 11.22 6.54 -21.03
CA THR A 85 10.55 6.09 -22.26
C THR A 85 10.89 4.65 -22.64
N ASP A 86 12.04 4.15 -22.18
CA ASP A 86 12.43 2.73 -22.30
C ASP A 86 13.55 2.42 -21.30
N GLY A 87 13.18 2.26 -20.02
CA GLY A 87 14.08 1.96 -18.92
C GLY A 87 13.31 1.59 -17.67
N ARG A 88 13.99 1.11 -16.67
CA ARG A 88 13.39 0.64 -15.41
C ARG A 88 13.93 1.37 -14.18
N VAL A 89 13.17 1.32 -13.11
CA VAL A 89 13.65 1.64 -11.77
C VAL A 89 13.98 0.34 -11.05
N LEU A 90 15.26 0.13 -10.75
CA LEU A 90 15.78 -1.04 -10.03
C LEU A 90 16.07 -0.66 -8.58
N VAL A 91 15.49 -1.39 -7.64
CA VAL A 91 15.82 -1.28 -6.20
C VAL A 91 16.73 -2.44 -5.82
N ASN A 92 17.97 -2.11 -5.45
CA ASN A 92 18.95 -3.06 -4.93
C ASN A 92 19.63 -2.46 -3.69
N ALA A 93 18.89 -2.38 -2.60
CA ALA A 93 19.28 -1.79 -1.31
C ALA A 93 19.21 -2.87 -0.21
N PRO A 94 20.19 -3.80 -0.14
CA PRO A 94 20.16 -4.91 0.80
C PRO A 94 20.01 -4.42 2.24
N ASP A 95 19.10 -5.06 2.98
CA ASP A 95 18.86 -4.82 4.41
C ASP A 95 18.43 -3.38 4.75
N ALA A 96 17.94 -2.63 3.76
CA ALA A 96 17.48 -1.26 3.92
C ALA A 96 15.99 -1.10 3.59
N ASP A 97 15.35 -0.13 4.25
CA ASP A 97 13.97 0.27 3.97
C ASP A 97 13.97 1.37 2.90
N VAL A 98 13.20 1.18 1.85
CA VAL A 98 13.06 2.11 0.73
C VAL A 98 11.62 2.57 0.61
N THR A 99 11.41 3.87 0.50
CA THR A 99 10.11 4.45 0.17
C THR A 99 10.19 5.12 -1.20
N LEU A 100 9.34 4.67 -2.11
CA LEU A 100 9.19 5.24 -3.45
C LEU A 100 7.90 6.04 -3.51
N VAL A 101 8.01 7.33 -3.74
CA VAL A 101 6.89 8.25 -3.93
C VAL A 101 6.76 8.53 -5.43
N LEU A 102 5.71 8.01 -6.06
CA LEU A 102 5.45 8.25 -7.48
C LEU A 102 4.65 9.55 -7.65
N GLN A 103 5.32 10.61 -8.06
CA GLN A 103 4.73 11.92 -8.26
C GLN A 103 4.80 12.30 -9.75
N ASP A 104 3.73 12.00 -10.48
CA ASP A 104 3.67 12.18 -11.94
C ASP A 104 4.86 11.51 -12.65
N ALA A 105 5.08 10.23 -12.31
CA ALA A 105 6.16 9.40 -12.83
C ALA A 105 5.61 8.41 -13.86
N ASP A 106 6.06 8.51 -15.11
CA ASP A 106 5.74 7.58 -16.18
C ASP A 106 6.96 6.73 -16.52
N ILE A 107 6.86 5.43 -16.31
CA ILE A 107 7.96 4.50 -16.53
C ILE A 107 7.50 3.43 -17.50
N THR A 108 8.19 3.32 -18.62
CA THR A 108 7.98 2.27 -19.62
C THR A 108 9.27 1.50 -19.80
N CYS A 109 9.20 0.18 -19.83
CA CYS A 109 10.29 -0.71 -20.11
C CYS A 109 9.84 -1.73 -21.15
N SER A 110 10.58 -1.88 -22.26
CA SER A 110 10.16 -2.76 -23.36
C SER A 110 10.55 -4.22 -23.16
N ASP A 111 11.56 -4.50 -22.36
CA ASP A 111 12.20 -5.82 -22.19
C ASP A 111 12.24 -6.32 -20.74
N SER A 112 11.66 -5.60 -19.79
CA SER A 112 11.64 -5.96 -18.38
C SER A 112 10.42 -5.36 -17.66
N SER A 113 10.39 -5.47 -16.34
CA SER A 113 9.45 -4.72 -15.51
C SER A 113 9.90 -3.26 -15.37
N ALA A 114 8.96 -2.32 -15.43
CA ALA A 114 9.19 -0.90 -15.24
C ALA A 114 9.72 -0.57 -13.82
N LEU A 115 9.24 -1.29 -12.82
CA LEU A 115 9.74 -1.27 -11.45
C LEU A 115 10.20 -2.67 -11.04
N TYR A 116 11.48 -2.80 -10.73
CA TYR A 116 12.06 -4.08 -10.34
C TYR A 116 12.71 -3.99 -8.95
N ILE A 117 12.16 -4.73 -8.00
CA ILE A 117 12.71 -4.82 -6.64
C ILE A 117 13.56 -6.09 -6.55
N TYR A 118 14.88 -5.91 -6.69
CA TYR A 118 15.82 -7.03 -6.59
C TYR A 118 16.09 -7.41 -5.14
N LYS A 119 16.39 -6.41 -4.29
CA LYS A 119 16.68 -6.64 -2.87
C LYS A 119 16.42 -5.39 -2.04
N ALA A 120 15.69 -5.56 -0.93
CA ALA A 120 15.48 -4.57 0.11
C ALA A 120 14.99 -5.27 1.39
N ALA A 121 15.07 -4.64 2.55
CA ALA A 121 14.39 -5.11 3.75
C ALA A 121 12.89 -4.87 3.63
N SER A 122 12.49 -3.69 3.19
CA SER A 122 11.11 -3.37 2.84
C SER A 122 11.06 -2.32 1.73
N VAL A 123 9.98 -2.33 0.95
CA VAL A 123 9.68 -1.27 -0.02
C VAL A 123 8.25 -0.78 0.19
N LEU A 124 8.11 0.53 0.47
CA LEU A 124 6.84 1.21 0.48
C LEU A 124 6.67 1.97 -0.84
N LEU A 125 5.64 1.65 -1.60
CA LEU A 125 5.23 2.41 -2.77
C LEU A 125 4.09 3.35 -2.37
N TYR A 126 4.29 4.65 -2.50
CA TYR A 126 3.32 5.67 -2.14
C TYR A 126 2.92 6.50 -3.35
N LEU A 127 1.62 6.65 -3.56
CA LEU A 127 1.04 7.46 -4.61
C LEU A 127 0.34 8.66 -3.96
N PRO A 128 0.87 9.88 -4.12
CA PRO A 128 0.25 11.08 -3.56
C PRO A 128 -1.11 11.39 -4.21
N ASP A 129 -2.03 11.91 -3.43
CA ASP A 129 -3.31 12.36 -3.94
C ASP A 129 -3.13 13.47 -4.98
N GLY A 130 -3.92 13.40 -6.05
CA GLY A 130 -3.91 14.40 -7.12
C GLY A 130 -2.77 14.28 -8.12
N THR A 131 -1.95 13.22 -8.03
CA THR A 131 -0.93 12.86 -9.03
C THR A 131 -1.39 11.66 -9.86
N ALA A 132 -0.80 11.49 -11.05
CA ALA A 132 -1.04 10.33 -11.91
C ALA A 132 0.30 9.77 -12.36
N SER A 133 0.53 8.48 -12.08
CA SER A 133 1.76 7.79 -12.48
C SER A 133 1.45 6.51 -13.22
N THR A 134 2.29 6.14 -14.17
CA THR A 134 2.12 4.96 -15.01
C THR A 134 3.35 4.07 -14.93
N LEU A 135 3.14 2.78 -14.73
CA LEU A 135 4.17 1.75 -14.86
C LEU A 135 3.75 0.81 -15.98
N THR A 136 4.57 0.71 -17.03
CA THR A 136 4.30 -0.14 -18.20
C THR A 136 5.45 -1.12 -18.38
N ASP A 137 5.16 -2.38 -18.16
CA ASP A 137 6.11 -3.47 -18.32
C ASP A 137 6.23 -3.91 -19.77
N GLY A 138 7.35 -4.53 -20.11
CA GLY A 138 7.55 -5.16 -21.40
C GLY A 138 6.63 -6.37 -21.61
N SER A 139 6.36 -6.67 -22.86
CA SER A 139 5.61 -7.88 -23.26
C SER A 139 6.45 -9.16 -23.18
N SER A 140 7.77 -9.02 -23.09
CA SER A 140 8.74 -10.11 -22.89
C SER A 140 9.84 -9.62 -21.95
N TYR A 141 10.39 -10.52 -21.15
CA TYR A 141 11.43 -10.20 -20.21
C TYR A 141 12.76 -10.77 -20.69
N ASP A 142 13.78 -9.92 -20.81
CA ASP A 142 15.15 -10.35 -21.07
C ASP A 142 15.92 -10.43 -19.75
N TYR A 143 16.31 -11.64 -19.39
CA TYR A 143 17.09 -11.92 -18.18
C TYR A 143 18.57 -12.16 -18.48
N SER A 144 19.07 -11.70 -19.63
CA SER A 144 20.46 -11.87 -20.05
C SER A 144 21.46 -11.11 -19.18
N ASP A 145 20.98 -10.15 -18.38
CA ASP A 145 21.77 -9.39 -17.39
C ASP A 145 22.08 -10.19 -16.11
N GLY A 146 21.65 -11.44 -16.02
CA GLY A 146 21.85 -12.29 -14.87
C GLY A 146 20.92 -12.03 -13.68
N VAL A 147 20.00 -11.08 -13.83
CA VAL A 147 18.94 -10.77 -12.86
C VAL A 147 17.72 -11.60 -13.28
N SER A 148 17.73 -12.90 -12.93
CA SER A 148 16.56 -13.73 -13.18
C SER A 148 15.42 -13.34 -12.25
N SER A 149 14.21 -13.28 -12.76
CA SER A 149 13.02 -13.24 -11.90
C SER A 149 12.91 -14.59 -11.19
N ALA A 150 13.56 -14.73 -10.06
CA ALA A 150 13.22 -15.78 -9.12
C ALA A 150 12.06 -15.25 -8.27
N ALA A 151 10.90 -15.18 -8.88
CA ALA A 151 9.64 -15.07 -8.18
C ALA A 151 8.82 -16.29 -8.56
N ASP A 152 9.11 -17.39 -7.89
CA ASP A 152 8.19 -18.51 -7.71
C ASP A 152 7.56 -18.41 -6.33
#